data_b34770e3d711b6a474f15ca7615a8092
#
_entry.id   b34770e3d711b6a474f15ca7615a8092
#
_cell.length_a   1.000
_cell.length_b   1.000
_cell.length_c   1.000
_cell.angle_alpha   90.00
_cell.angle_beta   90.00
_cell.angle_gamma   90.00
#
_symmetry.space_group_name_H-M   'P 1'
#
loop_
_entity.id
_entity.type
_entity.pdbx_description
1 polymer ?
#
loop_
_entity_poly.entity_id
_entity_poly.type
_entity_poly.pdbx_seq_one_letter_code
_entity_poly.pdbx_strand_id
1 'polypeptide(L)'
;MAKKSSLKTASGKNIFTKVTAGALAHWQIIASALLLGTGVVGLAATYDDYYGMTDLTYAPGEVHEDLRKAGQTANIRPGVIAAQLETESHWRINAASSAGARGVAQFTDEAWKDWGNGGDILDPHNSIDAQGRYLESLKKRLGKYAHNDEEALDLALAGYNAGPGAVEKYKGIPPFPETQNYVQKIRDLSETKYKLTCTPDHRFKQSQIVRIEAQASKQDSTAADALAADSIHAVVPSSRAGSKES
;
A
#
# COMPACT_ATOMS: atom_id res chain seq x y z
N MET A 1 11.09 -69.22 4.62
CA MET A 1 10.71 -68.25 3.54
C MET A 1 10.18 -66.98 4.18
N ALA A 2 11.01 -65.95 4.31
CA ALA A 2 10.67 -64.68 4.95
C ALA A 2 10.36 -63.62 3.88
N LYS A 3 9.16 -63.04 3.95
CA LYS A 3 8.67 -62.01 3.06
C LYS A 3 9.14 -60.65 3.58
N LYS A 4 10.06 -59.98 2.85
CA LYS A 4 10.46 -58.62 3.12
C LYS A 4 9.36 -57.66 2.62
N SER A 5 8.75 -56.88 3.52
CA SER A 5 7.88 -55.76 3.19
C SER A 5 8.75 -54.51 3.02
N SER A 6 8.72 -53.94 1.81
CA SER A 6 9.39 -52.69 1.45
C SER A 6 8.50 -51.53 1.88
N LEU A 7 8.94 -50.69 2.81
CA LEU A 7 8.36 -49.39 3.12
C LEU A 7 8.82 -48.39 2.05
N LYS A 8 7.88 -47.90 1.27
CA LYS A 8 8.10 -46.74 0.39
C LYS A 8 8.08 -45.47 1.22
N THR A 9 9.21 -44.79 1.29
CA THR A 9 9.33 -43.42 1.80
C THR A 9 8.66 -42.46 0.83
N ALA A 10 7.71 -41.68 1.34
CA ALA A 10 7.06 -40.60 0.59
C ALA A 10 8.08 -39.49 0.32
N SER A 11 8.26 -39.20 -0.95
CA SER A 11 9.07 -38.08 -1.46
C SER A 11 8.52 -36.75 -0.97
N GLY A 12 9.29 -36.04 -0.14
CA GLY A 12 9.02 -34.67 0.28
C GLY A 12 9.14 -33.73 -0.92
N LYS A 13 8.03 -33.20 -1.36
CA LYS A 13 8.03 -32.10 -2.32
C LYS A 13 8.48 -30.84 -1.59
N ASN A 14 9.68 -30.35 -1.88
CA ASN A 14 10.14 -29.03 -1.48
C ASN A 14 9.28 -27.99 -2.18
N ILE A 15 8.35 -27.39 -1.43
CA ILE A 15 7.59 -26.21 -1.89
C ILE A 15 8.50 -25.00 -1.70
N PHE A 16 9.42 -24.76 -2.65
CA PHE A 16 10.03 -23.47 -2.81
C PHE A 16 9.03 -22.56 -3.54
N THR A 17 8.22 -21.84 -2.78
CA THR A 17 7.43 -20.73 -3.29
C THR A 17 8.41 -19.66 -3.78
N LYS A 18 8.42 -19.38 -5.08
CA LYS A 18 9.10 -18.22 -5.64
C LYS A 18 8.41 -16.97 -5.09
N VAL A 19 9.01 -16.36 -4.10
CA VAL A 19 8.60 -15.04 -3.60
C VAL A 19 9.05 -14.03 -4.65
N THR A 20 8.09 -13.35 -5.28
CA THR A 20 8.38 -12.30 -6.28
C THR A 20 9.03 -11.08 -5.61
N ALA A 21 9.79 -10.29 -6.36
CA ALA A 21 10.57 -9.15 -5.85
C ALA A 21 9.71 -8.12 -5.08
N GLY A 22 8.43 -7.95 -5.45
CA GLY A 22 7.49 -7.08 -4.72
C GLY A 22 7.13 -7.60 -3.33
N ALA A 23 6.99 -8.92 -3.17
CA ALA A 23 6.76 -9.53 -1.86
C ALA A 23 8.00 -9.42 -0.96
N LEU A 24 9.22 -9.44 -1.54
CA LEU A 24 10.46 -9.25 -0.80
C LEU A 24 10.59 -7.85 -0.20
N ALA A 25 10.14 -6.80 -0.90
CA ALA A 25 10.15 -5.44 -0.37
C ALA A 25 9.23 -5.30 0.87
N HIS A 26 8.05 -5.89 0.83
CA HIS A 26 7.15 -5.94 1.98
C HIS A 26 7.71 -6.77 3.15
N TRP A 27 8.40 -7.88 2.85
CA TRP A 27 9.02 -8.72 3.87
C TRP A 27 10.21 -8.05 4.56
N GLN A 28 10.98 -7.26 3.83
CA GLN A 28 12.12 -6.53 4.43
C GLN A 28 11.66 -5.47 5.44
N ILE A 29 10.54 -4.80 5.19
CA ILE A 29 9.95 -3.84 6.14
C ILE A 29 9.41 -4.59 7.38
N ILE A 30 8.70 -5.69 7.19
CA ILE A 30 8.18 -6.53 8.29
C ILE A 30 9.33 -7.19 9.07
N ALA A 31 10.37 -7.69 8.38
CA ALA A 31 11.51 -8.34 9.03
C ALA A 31 12.36 -7.35 9.84
N SER A 32 12.48 -6.11 9.41
CA SER A 32 13.19 -5.06 10.17
C SER A 32 12.46 -4.69 11.46
N ALA A 33 11.13 -4.69 11.45
CA ALA A 33 10.31 -4.48 12.64
C ALA A 33 10.38 -5.66 13.64
N LEU A 34 10.51 -6.90 13.12
CA LEU A 34 10.65 -8.11 13.96
C LEU A 34 12.03 -8.27 14.61
N LEU A 35 13.09 -7.75 13.96
CA LEU A 35 14.46 -7.83 14.50
C LEU A 35 14.74 -6.84 15.64
N LEU A 36 13.90 -5.81 15.81
CA LEU A 36 14.05 -4.82 16.87
C LEU A 36 13.30 -5.17 18.16
N GLY A 37 12.78 -6.38 18.31
CA GLY A 37 12.27 -6.91 19.59
C GLY A 37 11.06 -6.19 20.18
N THR A 38 10.41 -5.31 19.43
CA THR A 38 9.21 -4.62 19.88
C THR A 38 7.98 -5.42 19.47
N GLY A 39 7.41 -6.16 20.44
CA GLY A 39 6.23 -6.98 20.24
C GLY A 39 5.07 -6.21 19.64
N VAL A 40 4.38 -6.87 18.70
CA VAL A 40 2.99 -6.74 18.25
C VAL A 40 2.44 -5.33 17.89
N VAL A 41 3.06 -4.23 18.31
CA VAL A 41 2.63 -2.86 17.94
C VAL A 41 3.14 -2.43 16.56
N GLY A 42 4.13 -3.14 16.00
CA GLY A 42 4.76 -2.81 14.73
C GLY A 42 4.00 -3.22 13.46
N LEU A 43 2.87 -3.92 13.56
CA LEU A 43 2.09 -4.34 12.38
C LEU A 43 1.08 -3.31 11.91
N ALA A 44 0.95 -2.20 12.64
CA ALA A 44 0.18 -1.04 12.24
C ALA A 44 1.06 0.12 11.73
N ALA A 45 2.33 -0.12 11.44
CA ALA A 45 3.13 0.74 10.57
C ALA A 45 2.57 0.56 9.14
N THR A 46 1.53 1.21 8.99
CA THR A 46 0.39 1.06 8.14
C THR A 46 0.75 1.68 6.80
N TYR A 47 -0.03 1.37 5.82
CA TYR A 47 -0.21 2.06 4.57
C TYR A 47 0.13 3.57 4.67
N ASP A 48 -0.27 4.26 5.74
CA ASP A 48 0.01 5.68 5.97
C ASP A 48 1.50 6.03 6.04
N ASP A 49 2.33 5.21 6.68
CA ASP A 49 3.77 5.48 6.78
C ASP A 49 4.50 5.21 5.45
N TYR A 50 4.12 4.14 4.76
CA TYR A 50 4.72 3.81 3.46
C TYR A 50 4.26 4.75 2.35
N TYR A 51 2.97 5.06 2.29
CA TYR A 51 2.40 5.92 1.27
C TYR A 51 2.43 7.42 1.63
N GLY A 52 2.60 7.76 2.91
CA GLY A 52 2.84 9.12 3.38
C GLY A 52 4.15 9.73 2.87
N MET A 53 5.07 8.91 2.36
CA MET A 53 6.31 9.34 1.72
C MET A 53 6.16 9.68 0.23
N THR A 54 4.96 9.71 -0.32
CA THR A 54 4.73 10.13 -1.70
C THR A 54 4.91 11.64 -1.86
N ASP A 55 5.67 12.05 -2.86
CA ASP A 55 5.80 13.48 -3.22
C ASP A 55 4.51 13.96 -3.89
N LEU A 56 3.69 14.69 -3.14
CA LEU A 56 2.45 15.30 -3.61
C LEU A 56 2.59 16.82 -3.85
N THR A 57 3.81 17.37 -3.80
CA THR A 57 4.04 18.82 -3.97
C THR A 57 3.47 19.40 -5.24
N TYR A 58 3.34 18.61 -6.28
CA TYR A 58 2.78 19.01 -7.57
C TYR A 58 1.26 18.90 -7.68
N ALA A 59 0.62 18.28 -6.71
CA ALA A 59 -0.83 18.26 -6.60
C ALA A 59 -1.32 19.47 -5.78
N PRO A 60 -2.55 19.96 -5.99
CA PRO A 60 -3.14 20.98 -5.14
C PRO A 60 -3.15 20.56 -3.67
N GLY A 61 -2.71 21.46 -2.78
CA GLY A 61 -2.52 21.14 -1.37
C GLY A 61 -3.78 20.70 -0.65
N GLU A 62 -4.92 21.25 -1.04
CA GLU A 62 -6.23 20.97 -0.47
C GLU A 62 -6.70 19.52 -0.65
N VAL A 63 -6.23 18.82 -1.69
CA VAL A 63 -6.65 17.44 -1.99
C VAL A 63 -5.65 16.36 -1.55
N HIS A 64 -4.57 16.72 -0.85
CA HIS A 64 -3.55 15.75 -0.46
C HIS A 64 -4.08 14.64 0.43
N GLU A 65 -4.99 14.96 1.35
CA GLU A 65 -5.61 13.97 2.22
C GLU A 65 -6.55 13.04 1.43
N ASP A 66 -7.30 13.60 0.49
CA ASP A 66 -8.18 12.81 -0.37
C ASP A 66 -7.38 11.84 -1.25
N LEU A 67 -6.22 12.28 -1.77
CA LEU A 67 -5.32 11.41 -2.53
C LEU A 67 -4.81 10.22 -1.70
N ARG A 68 -4.45 10.46 -0.42
CA ARG A 68 -4.04 9.39 0.49
C ARG A 68 -5.20 8.43 0.78
N LYS A 69 -6.39 8.98 1.07
CA LYS A 69 -7.59 8.19 1.34
C LYS A 69 -8.03 7.36 0.12
N ALA A 70 -8.04 7.95 -1.07
CA ALA A 70 -8.34 7.23 -2.31
C ALA A 70 -7.32 6.12 -2.59
N GLY A 71 -6.04 6.41 -2.33
CA GLY A 71 -4.97 5.41 -2.40
C GLY A 71 -5.17 4.25 -1.43
N GLN A 72 -5.56 4.53 -0.17
CA GLN A 72 -5.90 3.50 0.82
C GLN A 72 -7.07 2.64 0.34
N THR A 73 -8.15 3.26 -0.11
CA THR A 73 -9.35 2.58 -0.62
C THR A 73 -9.00 1.61 -1.75
N ALA A 74 -8.20 2.06 -2.71
CA ALA A 74 -7.84 1.27 -3.88
C ALA A 74 -6.64 0.33 -3.65
N ASN A 75 -5.95 0.44 -2.51
CA ASN A 75 -4.64 -0.17 -2.27
C ASN A 75 -3.66 0.16 -3.40
N ILE A 76 -3.52 1.47 -3.68
CA ILE A 76 -2.68 2.06 -4.74
C ILE A 76 -1.90 3.22 -4.12
N ARG A 77 -0.65 3.45 -4.54
CA ARG A 77 0.14 4.60 -4.08
C ARG A 77 -0.60 5.92 -4.39
N PRO A 78 -0.66 6.90 -3.45
CA PRO A 78 -1.28 8.21 -3.71
C PRO A 78 -0.70 8.92 -4.92
N GLY A 79 0.58 8.70 -5.22
CA GLY A 79 1.24 9.24 -6.40
C GLY A 79 0.66 8.73 -7.73
N VAL A 80 0.15 7.51 -7.77
CA VAL A 80 -0.54 6.99 -8.97
C VAL A 80 -1.91 7.66 -9.13
N ILE A 81 -2.64 7.85 -8.01
CA ILE A 81 -3.91 8.59 -8.02
C ILE A 81 -3.69 10.01 -8.55
N ALA A 82 -2.67 10.71 -8.02
CA ALA A 82 -2.31 12.05 -8.47
C ALA A 82 -1.88 12.10 -9.95
N ALA A 83 -1.04 11.15 -10.39
CA ALA A 83 -0.59 11.04 -11.78
C ALA A 83 -1.77 10.81 -12.74
N GLN A 84 -2.76 10.04 -12.32
CA GLN A 84 -3.96 9.80 -13.11
C GLN A 84 -4.78 11.09 -13.23
N LEU A 85 -5.08 11.80 -12.14
CA LEU A 85 -5.82 13.06 -12.17
C LEU A 85 -5.13 14.13 -13.02
N GLU A 86 -3.81 14.21 -12.92
CA GLU A 86 -3.04 15.09 -13.81
C GLU A 86 -3.17 14.68 -15.29
N THR A 87 -3.20 13.39 -15.57
CA THR A 87 -3.38 12.88 -16.93
C THR A 87 -4.78 13.17 -17.44
N GLU A 88 -5.81 13.02 -16.60
CA GLU A 88 -7.22 13.25 -16.95
C GLU A 88 -7.52 14.73 -17.23
N SER A 89 -7.11 15.62 -16.36
CA SER A 89 -7.58 17.02 -16.40
C SER A 89 -6.49 18.07 -16.24
N HIS A 90 -5.25 17.68 -15.89
CA HIS A 90 -4.22 18.62 -15.41
C HIS A 90 -4.74 19.46 -14.22
N TRP A 91 -5.45 18.83 -13.29
CA TRP A 91 -6.04 19.41 -12.09
C TRP A 91 -7.15 20.45 -12.35
N ARG A 92 -7.70 20.48 -13.57
CA ARG A 92 -8.79 21.43 -13.92
C ARG A 92 -10.13 20.86 -13.42
N ILE A 93 -10.69 21.47 -12.39
CA ILE A 93 -11.97 21.04 -11.78
C ILE A 93 -13.15 21.15 -12.75
N ASN A 94 -13.10 22.09 -13.70
CA ASN A 94 -14.15 22.29 -14.71
C ASN A 94 -13.77 21.67 -16.07
N ALA A 95 -12.87 20.68 -16.09
CA ALA A 95 -12.53 20.01 -17.33
C ALA A 95 -13.74 19.27 -17.89
N ALA A 96 -13.93 19.36 -19.20
CA ALA A 96 -14.95 18.64 -19.95
C ALA A 96 -14.35 18.09 -21.23
N SER A 97 -14.68 16.84 -21.57
CA SER A 97 -14.27 16.20 -22.82
C SER A 97 -15.41 16.19 -23.83
N SER A 98 -15.08 15.99 -25.11
CA SER A 98 -16.08 15.81 -26.18
C SER A 98 -16.93 14.53 -26.00
N ALA A 99 -16.42 13.56 -25.22
CA ALA A 99 -17.13 12.32 -24.87
C ALA A 99 -18.05 12.46 -23.63
N GLY A 100 -18.18 13.67 -23.07
CA GLY A 100 -19.05 13.94 -21.93
C GLY A 100 -18.42 13.65 -20.57
N ALA A 101 -17.13 13.39 -20.49
CA ALA A 101 -16.44 13.25 -19.21
C ALA A 101 -16.21 14.62 -18.57
N ARG A 102 -16.36 14.73 -17.25
CA ARG A 102 -16.31 15.99 -16.50
C ARG A 102 -15.51 15.89 -15.21
N GLY A 103 -15.07 17.05 -14.73
CA GLY A 103 -14.39 17.22 -13.46
C GLY A 103 -12.93 16.77 -13.48
N VAL A 104 -12.30 16.82 -12.32
CA VAL A 104 -10.85 16.52 -12.18
C VAL A 104 -10.51 15.08 -12.56
N ALA A 105 -11.41 14.13 -12.29
CA ALA A 105 -11.23 12.70 -12.56
C ALA A 105 -11.89 12.22 -13.87
N GLN A 106 -12.48 13.14 -14.65
CA GLN A 106 -13.09 12.87 -15.95
C GLN A 106 -14.11 11.72 -15.93
N PHE A 107 -15.00 11.69 -14.94
CA PHE A 107 -16.14 10.79 -14.95
C PHE A 107 -17.17 11.19 -16.01
N THR A 108 -17.75 10.19 -16.67
CA THR A 108 -18.97 10.40 -17.45
C THR A 108 -20.18 10.40 -16.51
N ASP A 109 -21.32 11.00 -16.94
CA ASP A 109 -22.54 11.02 -16.13
C ASP A 109 -23.05 9.60 -15.81
N GLU A 110 -22.79 8.64 -16.70
CA GLU A 110 -23.14 7.24 -16.48
C GLU A 110 -22.29 6.62 -15.36
N ALA A 111 -20.97 6.74 -15.44
CA ALA A 111 -20.08 6.24 -14.41
C ALA A 111 -20.29 6.97 -13.07
N TRP A 112 -20.65 8.26 -13.10
CA TRP A 112 -20.93 9.03 -11.90
C TRP A 112 -22.14 8.53 -11.12
N LYS A 113 -23.16 7.99 -11.80
CA LYS A 113 -24.31 7.37 -11.12
C LYS A 113 -23.91 6.18 -10.25
N ASP A 114 -22.91 5.43 -10.71
CA ASP A 114 -22.43 4.25 -9.98
C ASP A 114 -21.42 4.61 -8.89
N TRP A 115 -20.56 5.60 -9.12
CA TRP A 115 -19.40 5.88 -8.27
C TRP A 115 -19.48 7.19 -7.49
N GLY A 116 -20.29 8.15 -7.91
CA GLY A 116 -20.35 9.50 -7.34
C GLY A 116 -21.03 9.58 -5.95
N ASN A 117 -21.72 8.53 -5.53
CA ASN A 117 -22.38 8.43 -4.21
C ASN A 117 -23.23 9.68 -3.85
N GLY A 118 -23.90 10.29 -4.85
CA GLY A 118 -24.72 11.49 -4.69
C GLY A 118 -23.96 12.81 -4.53
N GLY A 119 -22.63 12.79 -4.66
CA GLY A 119 -21.80 13.98 -4.62
C GLY A 119 -21.83 14.81 -5.93
N ASP A 120 -21.13 15.94 -5.94
CA ASP A 120 -20.95 16.77 -7.13
C ASP A 120 -19.71 16.30 -7.93
N ILE A 121 -19.89 16.00 -9.20
CA ILE A 121 -18.83 15.58 -10.13
C ILE A 121 -17.76 16.66 -10.35
N LEU A 122 -18.08 17.93 -10.11
CA LEU A 122 -17.16 19.05 -10.22
C LEU A 122 -16.42 19.36 -8.90
N ASP A 123 -16.87 18.77 -7.78
CA ASP A 123 -16.17 18.83 -6.51
C ASP A 123 -14.96 17.88 -6.56
N PRO A 124 -13.72 18.38 -6.43
CA PRO A 124 -12.52 17.54 -6.49
C PRO A 124 -12.47 16.50 -5.37
N HIS A 125 -12.96 16.79 -4.17
CA HIS A 125 -13.01 15.86 -3.06
C HIS A 125 -13.90 14.65 -3.37
N ASN A 126 -15.11 14.90 -3.89
CA ASN A 126 -16.04 13.86 -4.29
C ASN A 126 -15.50 13.03 -5.47
N SER A 127 -14.87 13.69 -6.44
CA SER A 127 -14.30 13.03 -7.62
C SER A 127 -13.11 12.12 -7.27
N ILE A 128 -12.24 12.54 -6.36
CA ILE A 128 -11.08 11.75 -5.91
C ILE A 128 -11.54 10.53 -5.08
N ASP A 129 -12.52 10.71 -4.20
CA ASP A 129 -13.09 9.60 -3.44
C ASP A 129 -13.77 8.58 -4.36
N ALA A 130 -14.53 9.04 -5.35
CA ALA A 130 -15.14 8.16 -6.38
C ALA A 130 -14.09 7.42 -7.21
N GLN A 131 -12.99 8.10 -7.60
CA GLN A 131 -11.86 7.50 -8.31
C GLN A 131 -11.24 6.34 -7.51
N GLY A 132 -11.01 6.53 -6.21
CA GLY A 132 -10.48 5.48 -5.33
C GLY A 132 -11.35 4.23 -5.33
N ARG A 133 -12.66 4.39 -5.14
CA ARG A 133 -13.62 3.27 -5.17
C ARG A 133 -13.69 2.58 -6.54
N TYR A 134 -13.69 3.37 -7.61
CA TYR A 134 -13.73 2.80 -8.95
C TYR A 134 -12.46 2.00 -9.28
N LEU A 135 -11.29 2.51 -8.94
CA LEU A 135 -10.02 1.80 -9.12
C LEU A 135 -9.95 0.52 -8.28
N GLU A 136 -10.44 0.54 -7.03
CA GLU A 136 -10.56 -0.67 -6.22
C GLU A 136 -11.38 -1.74 -6.94
N SER A 137 -12.57 -1.36 -7.43
CA SER A 137 -13.45 -2.26 -8.17
C SER A 137 -12.81 -2.81 -9.44
N LEU A 138 -12.12 -1.95 -10.21
CA LEU A 138 -11.41 -2.36 -11.42
C LEU A 138 -10.26 -3.33 -11.11
N LYS A 139 -9.43 -3.05 -10.09
CA LYS A 139 -8.38 -3.99 -9.66
C LYS A 139 -8.94 -5.34 -9.28
N LYS A 140 -10.02 -5.36 -8.49
CA LYS A 140 -10.69 -6.60 -8.07
C LYS A 140 -11.26 -7.36 -9.26
N ARG A 141 -11.92 -6.67 -10.21
CA ARG A 141 -12.56 -7.26 -11.37
C ARG A 141 -11.56 -7.80 -12.39
N LEU A 142 -10.49 -7.04 -12.66
CA LEU A 142 -9.55 -7.30 -13.75
C LEU A 142 -8.30 -8.05 -13.29
N GLY A 143 -7.99 -8.07 -11.98
CA GLY A 143 -6.83 -8.73 -11.41
C GLY A 143 -6.70 -10.23 -11.74
N LYS A 144 -7.81 -10.89 -12.09
CA LYS A 144 -7.80 -12.29 -12.56
C LYS A 144 -7.02 -12.50 -13.87
N TYR A 145 -6.71 -11.44 -14.61
CA TYR A 145 -5.92 -11.46 -15.84
C TYR A 145 -4.47 -11.01 -15.62
N ALA A 146 -4.13 -10.57 -14.41
CA ALA A 146 -2.80 -10.10 -14.04
C ALA A 146 -1.96 -11.20 -13.41
N HIS A 147 -0.64 -11.15 -13.60
CA HIS A 147 0.33 -12.07 -12.99
C HIS A 147 0.88 -11.57 -11.67
N ASN A 148 0.73 -10.27 -11.38
CA ASN A 148 1.18 -9.60 -10.17
C ASN A 148 0.38 -8.32 -9.92
N ASP A 149 0.60 -7.69 -8.73
CA ASP A 149 -0.13 -6.48 -8.31
C ASP A 149 0.13 -5.27 -9.23
N GLU A 150 1.31 -5.17 -9.82
CA GLU A 150 1.68 -4.10 -10.73
C GLU A 150 0.89 -4.20 -12.03
N GLU A 151 0.82 -5.39 -12.60
CA GLU A 151 -0.01 -5.65 -13.78
C GLU A 151 -1.51 -5.48 -13.47
N ALA A 152 -1.96 -5.86 -12.26
CA ALA A 152 -3.34 -5.62 -11.84
C ALA A 152 -3.68 -4.12 -11.79
N LEU A 153 -2.72 -3.29 -11.39
CA LEU A 153 -2.85 -1.83 -11.44
C LEU A 153 -2.94 -1.33 -12.89
N ASP A 154 -2.06 -1.80 -13.77
CA ASP A 154 -2.10 -1.41 -15.19
C ASP A 154 -3.43 -1.75 -15.85
N LEU A 155 -3.96 -2.96 -15.56
CA LEU A 155 -5.27 -3.37 -16.06
C LEU A 155 -6.40 -2.52 -15.50
N ALA A 156 -6.30 -2.07 -14.24
CA ALA A 156 -7.27 -1.15 -13.65
C ALA A 156 -7.23 0.22 -14.33
N LEU A 157 -6.05 0.77 -14.58
CA LEU A 157 -5.88 2.03 -15.32
C LEU A 157 -6.40 1.92 -16.75
N ALA A 158 -6.08 0.81 -17.44
CA ALA A 158 -6.62 0.52 -18.77
C ALA A 158 -8.14 0.40 -18.77
N GLY A 159 -8.69 -0.23 -17.73
CA GLY A 159 -10.13 -0.38 -17.53
C GLY A 159 -10.83 0.94 -17.21
N TYR A 160 -10.15 1.86 -16.54
CA TYR A 160 -10.66 3.22 -16.30
C TYR A 160 -10.80 4.00 -17.61
N ASN A 161 -9.78 3.95 -18.47
CA ASN A 161 -9.75 4.70 -19.75
C ASN A 161 -10.61 4.04 -20.84
N ALA A 162 -10.42 2.73 -21.09
CA ALA A 162 -11.07 2.03 -22.21
C ALA A 162 -12.37 1.29 -21.82
N GLY A 163 -12.72 1.31 -20.54
CA GLY A 163 -13.79 0.50 -19.97
C GLY A 163 -13.33 -0.93 -19.64
N PRO A 164 -13.87 -1.53 -18.55
CA PRO A 164 -13.47 -2.87 -18.12
C PRO A 164 -13.79 -3.96 -19.15
N GLY A 165 -14.84 -3.80 -19.96
CA GLY A 165 -15.21 -4.74 -21.02
C GLY A 165 -14.15 -4.89 -22.10
N ALA A 166 -13.39 -3.82 -22.41
CA ALA A 166 -12.28 -3.90 -23.35
C ALA A 166 -11.14 -4.75 -22.78
N VAL A 167 -10.75 -4.52 -21.51
CA VAL A 167 -9.71 -5.31 -20.83
C VAL A 167 -10.10 -6.79 -20.73
N GLU A 168 -11.36 -7.08 -20.41
CA GLU A 168 -11.87 -8.45 -20.35
C GLU A 168 -11.83 -9.16 -21.72
N LYS A 169 -12.18 -8.44 -22.78
CA LYS A 169 -12.14 -8.97 -24.16
C LYS A 169 -10.73 -9.35 -24.57
N TYR A 170 -9.74 -8.50 -24.27
CA TYR A 170 -8.35 -8.74 -24.66
C TYR A 170 -7.56 -9.51 -23.61
N LYS A 171 -8.12 -9.71 -22.39
CA LYS A 171 -7.46 -10.33 -21.23
C LYS A 171 -6.11 -9.67 -20.89
N GLY A 172 -6.05 -8.36 -21.06
CA GLY A 172 -4.86 -7.53 -20.93
C GLY A 172 -5.16 -6.10 -21.32
N ILE A 173 -4.13 -5.25 -21.39
CA ILE A 173 -4.26 -3.89 -21.90
C ILE A 173 -4.71 -3.95 -23.36
N PRO A 174 -5.84 -3.33 -23.72
CA PRO A 174 -6.33 -3.36 -25.09
C PRO A 174 -5.30 -2.77 -26.07
N PRO A 175 -5.23 -3.23 -27.34
CA PRO A 175 -4.32 -2.70 -28.34
C PRO A 175 -4.82 -1.36 -28.92
N PHE A 176 -5.23 -0.47 -28.04
CA PHE A 176 -5.65 0.89 -28.34
C PHE A 176 -4.49 1.83 -27.99
N PRO A 177 -3.91 2.56 -28.98
CA PRO A 177 -2.78 3.45 -28.73
C PRO A 177 -3.04 4.47 -27.61
N GLU A 178 -4.25 5.00 -27.53
CA GLU A 178 -4.66 5.95 -26.49
C GLU A 178 -4.54 5.32 -25.09
N THR A 179 -5.11 4.11 -24.91
CA THR A 179 -5.09 3.42 -23.60
C THR A 179 -3.69 2.99 -23.20
N GLN A 180 -2.89 2.50 -24.15
CA GLN A 180 -1.50 2.12 -23.91
C GLN A 180 -0.67 3.34 -23.47
N ASN A 181 -0.80 4.46 -24.17
CA ASN A 181 -0.13 5.72 -23.83
C ASN A 181 -0.63 6.28 -22.47
N TYR A 182 -1.91 6.13 -22.19
CA TYR A 182 -2.50 6.55 -20.91
C TYR A 182 -1.87 5.81 -19.74
N VAL A 183 -1.82 4.48 -19.77
CA VAL A 183 -1.21 3.66 -18.73
C VAL A 183 0.27 4.02 -18.56
N GLN A 184 1.02 4.09 -19.67
CA GLN A 184 2.44 4.43 -19.63
C GLN A 184 2.69 5.82 -19.05
N LYS A 185 1.92 6.83 -19.46
CA LYS A 185 2.05 8.20 -18.95
C LYS A 185 1.81 8.28 -17.44
N ILE A 186 0.82 7.57 -16.92
CA ILE A 186 0.55 7.53 -15.47
C ILE A 186 1.70 6.87 -14.72
N ARG A 187 2.23 5.76 -15.23
CA ARG A 187 3.41 5.11 -14.67
C ARG A 187 4.59 6.08 -14.61
N ASP A 188 4.93 6.71 -15.72
CA ASP A 188 6.06 7.64 -15.81
C ASP A 188 5.90 8.82 -14.83
N LEU A 189 4.71 9.40 -14.73
CA LEU A 189 4.44 10.48 -13.79
C LEU A 189 4.53 10.00 -12.33
N SER A 190 4.04 8.81 -12.04
CA SER A 190 4.08 8.24 -10.68
C SER A 190 5.48 7.88 -10.21
N GLU A 191 6.41 7.60 -11.13
CA GLU A 191 7.81 7.26 -10.83
C GLU A 191 8.75 8.48 -10.87
N THR A 192 8.33 9.57 -11.50
CA THR A 192 9.15 10.78 -11.65
C THR A 192 8.63 11.93 -10.81
N LYS A 193 7.43 12.40 -11.10
CA LYS A 193 6.84 13.59 -10.49
C LYS A 193 6.20 13.31 -9.13
N TYR A 194 5.49 12.18 -9.00
CA TYR A 194 4.78 11.75 -7.79
C TYR A 194 5.44 10.53 -7.13
N LYS A 195 6.76 10.48 -7.22
CA LYS A 195 7.57 9.36 -6.71
C LYS A 195 7.53 9.25 -5.19
N LEU A 196 7.89 8.08 -4.70
CA LEU A 196 8.22 7.91 -3.28
C LEU A 196 9.50 8.68 -2.98
N THR A 197 9.48 9.46 -1.89
CA THR A 197 10.66 10.14 -1.37
C THR A 197 11.07 9.48 -0.06
N CYS A 198 12.37 9.37 0.19
CA CYS A 198 12.88 8.90 1.49
C CYS A 198 12.81 9.99 2.59
N THR A 199 12.37 11.19 2.22
CA THR A 199 12.15 12.29 3.17
C THR A 199 10.66 12.39 3.45
N PRO A 200 10.24 12.38 4.73
CA PRO A 200 8.87 12.69 5.10
C PRO A 200 8.47 14.03 4.46
N ASP A 201 7.26 14.10 3.92
CA ASP A 201 6.73 15.37 3.41
C ASP A 201 6.91 16.42 4.51
N HIS A 202 7.59 17.54 4.19
CA HIS A 202 7.85 18.65 5.12
C HIS A 202 6.58 19.25 5.76
N ARG A 203 5.41 18.72 5.40
CA ARG A 203 4.10 19.05 5.99
C ARG A 203 3.68 18.14 7.14
N PHE A 204 4.47 17.14 7.53
CA PHE A 204 4.30 16.59 8.86
C PHE A 204 4.49 17.76 9.83
N LYS A 205 3.38 18.24 10.38
CA LYS A 205 3.42 19.34 11.35
C LYS A 205 4.47 18.96 12.38
N GLN A 206 5.37 19.87 12.71
CA GLN A 206 6.41 19.68 13.73
C GLN A 206 5.85 18.99 15.00
N SER A 207 4.55 19.20 15.28
CA SER A 207 3.78 18.51 16.33
C SER A 207 3.62 16.99 16.16
N GLN A 208 3.68 16.45 14.94
CA GLN A 208 3.60 14.99 14.69
C GLN A 208 4.97 14.35 14.84
N ILE A 209 6.02 15.01 14.36
CA ILE A 209 7.41 14.58 14.55
C ILE A 209 7.72 14.52 16.04
N VAL A 210 7.38 15.56 16.79
CA VAL A 210 7.57 15.61 18.27
C VAL A 210 6.77 14.50 18.99
N ARG A 211 5.58 14.13 18.49
CA ARG A 211 4.82 13.00 19.05
C ARG A 211 5.48 11.65 18.79
N ILE A 212 6.01 11.44 17.59
CA ILE A 212 6.71 10.19 17.22
C ILE A 212 8.00 10.07 18.03
N GLU A 213 8.77 11.12 18.16
CA GLU A 213 9.99 11.15 18.98
C GLU A 213 9.68 10.95 20.48
N ALA A 214 8.61 11.55 21.00
CA ALA A 214 8.17 11.36 22.38
C ALA A 214 7.62 9.94 22.64
N GLN A 215 7.04 9.28 21.66
CA GLN A 215 6.60 7.89 21.77
C GLN A 215 7.78 6.92 21.69
N ALA A 216 8.74 7.17 20.80
CA ALA A 216 9.96 6.38 20.70
C ALA A 216 10.78 6.45 22.00
N SER A 217 10.97 7.63 22.57
CA SER A 217 11.71 7.80 23.82
C SER A 217 11.03 7.15 25.04
N LYS A 218 9.68 7.07 25.06
CA LYS A 218 8.94 6.34 26.09
C LYS A 218 9.10 4.81 25.95
N GLN A 219 9.17 4.30 24.74
CA GLN A 219 9.39 2.88 24.50
C GLN A 219 10.80 2.45 24.88
N ASP A 220 11.82 3.28 24.59
CA ASP A 220 13.19 3.01 25.01
C ASP A 220 13.34 3.02 26.55
N SER A 221 12.65 3.92 27.25
CA SER A 221 12.68 3.94 28.73
C SER A 221 12.00 2.71 29.34
N THR A 222 10.86 2.27 28.79
CA THR A 222 10.18 1.06 29.28
C THR A 222 10.94 -0.22 28.97
N ALA A 223 11.67 -0.28 27.86
CA ALA A 223 12.54 -1.42 27.54
C ALA A 223 13.78 -1.47 28.46
N ALA A 224 14.35 -0.32 28.79
CA ALA A 224 15.47 -0.22 29.73
C ALA A 224 15.06 -0.62 31.16
N ASP A 225 13.89 -0.18 31.62
CA ASP A 225 13.34 -0.55 32.94
C ASP A 225 13.00 -2.03 33.04
N ALA A 226 12.50 -2.66 31.95
CA ALA A 226 12.23 -4.09 31.90
C ALA A 226 13.52 -4.93 31.97
N LEU A 227 14.58 -4.49 31.29
CA LEU A 227 15.90 -5.14 31.36
C LEU A 227 16.58 -4.96 32.73
N ALA A 228 16.37 -3.83 33.39
CA ALA A 228 16.89 -3.58 34.74
C ALA A 228 16.15 -4.45 35.79
N ALA A 229 14.85 -4.65 35.65
CA ALA A 229 14.05 -5.48 36.54
C ALA A 229 14.42 -6.96 36.47
N ASP A 230 14.75 -7.46 35.26
CA ASP A 230 15.16 -8.85 35.04
C ASP A 230 16.57 -9.13 35.61
N SER A 231 17.43 -8.11 35.64
CA SER A 231 18.78 -8.21 36.21
C SER A 231 18.81 -8.30 37.74
N ILE A 232 17.78 -7.82 38.44
CA ILE A 232 17.69 -7.84 39.91
C ILE A 232 17.24 -9.20 40.43
N HIS A 233 16.59 -10.03 39.64
CA HIS A 233 16.13 -11.36 40.05
C HIS A 233 17.17 -12.48 39.87
N ALA A 234 18.33 -12.20 39.28
CA ALA A 234 19.37 -13.21 39.00
C ALA A 234 20.43 -13.35 40.09
N VAL A 235 20.35 -12.63 41.23
CA VAL A 235 21.35 -12.70 42.31
C VAL A 235 20.68 -13.03 43.64
N VAL A 236 20.38 -14.29 43.85
CA VAL A 236 20.24 -14.86 45.24
C VAL A 236 21.11 -16.11 45.32
N PRO A 237 22.26 -16.07 45.97
CA PRO A 237 23.01 -17.30 46.27
C PRO A 237 22.34 -18.02 47.44
N SER A 238 21.91 -19.24 47.17
CA SER A 238 21.52 -20.21 48.22
C SER A 238 22.74 -20.61 49.04
N SER A 239 22.90 -20.03 50.22
CA SER A 239 23.78 -20.53 51.26
C SER A 239 22.96 -21.18 52.39
N ARG A 240 22.87 -22.49 52.39
CA ARG A 240 22.57 -23.24 53.63
C ARG A 240 23.29 -24.57 53.64
N ALA A 241 24.49 -24.50 54.14
CA ALA A 241 25.16 -25.68 54.68
C ALA A 241 24.61 -25.90 56.11
N GLY A 242 24.01 -27.07 56.31
CA GLY A 242 23.62 -27.53 57.65
C GLY A 242 24.60 -28.57 58.14
N SER A 243 25.41 -28.19 59.13
CA SER A 243 26.16 -29.09 60.00
C SER A 243 25.20 -29.85 60.86
N LYS A 244 25.42 -31.16 61.05
CA LYS A 244 25.03 -31.92 62.25
C LYS A 244 26.18 -32.76 62.67
N GLU A 245 26.59 -32.47 63.90
CA GLU A 245 27.41 -33.27 64.75
C GLU A 245 26.64 -34.43 65.35
N SER A 246 27.46 -35.41 65.84
CA SER A 246 27.29 -36.49 66.82
C SER A 246 26.89 -37.78 66.24
#